data_2d71412a095cccca593ee31c86732a47
#
_entry.id   2d71412a095cccca593ee31c86732a47
#
_cell.length_a   1.000
_cell.length_b   1.000
_cell.length_c   1.000
_cell.angle_alpha   90.00
_cell.angle_beta   90.00
_cell.angle_gamma   90.00
#
_symmetry.space_group_name_H-M   'P 1'
#
loop_
_entity.id
_entity.type
_entity.pdbx_description
1 polymer ?
#
loop_
_entity_poly.entity_id
_entity_poly.type
_entity_poly.pdbx_seq_one_letter_code
_entity_poly.pdbx_strand_id
1 'polypeptide(L)'
;MDHVQVDYPTVGTAVITFRGEHDLVARDELRAMLDLLVEQHTLVVADFSEAKFVDSTTLHALLDADMAARRQGRKFRLLLDTQAIVRAAFELSGVLNRLDYTNSRAEALGDESPAPFVY
;
A
#
# COMPACT_ATOMS: atom_id res chain seq x y z
N MET A 1 13.26 -2.46 -9.46
CA MET A 1 13.54 -1.48 -8.40
C MET A 1 14.05 -2.17 -7.17
N ASP A 2 15.18 -1.72 -6.66
CA ASP A 2 15.84 -2.41 -5.54
C ASP A 2 15.13 -2.22 -4.20
N HIS A 3 14.36 -1.16 -4.08
CA HIS A 3 13.71 -0.82 -2.81
C HIS A 3 12.25 -1.22 -2.75
N VAL A 4 11.77 -1.89 -3.76
CA VAL A 4 10.38 -2.28 -3.87
C VAL A 4 10.30 -3.71 -4.37
N GLN A 5 9.46 -4.51 -3.74
CA GLN A 5 9.23 -5.89 -4.14
C GLN A 5 7.72 -6.14 -4.22
N VAL A 6 7.29 -6.85 -5.24
CA VAL A 6 5.87 -7.17 -5.40
C VAL A 6 5.68 -8.67 -5.31
N ASP A 7 4.67 -9.11 -4.57
CA ASP A 7 4.28 -10.51 -4.59
C ASP A 7 2.75 -10.61 -4.67
N TYR A 8 2.27 -11.82 -4.91
CA TYR A 8 0.87 -12.08 -5.20
C TYR A 8 0.39 -13.25 -4.33
N PRO A 9 0.02 -12.96 -3.06
CA PRO A 9 -0.32 -14.02 -2.11
C PRO A 9 -1.58 -14.80 -2.48
N THR A 10 -2.54 -14.17 -3.12
CA THR A 10 -3.74 -14.84 -3.60
C THR A 10 -4.15 -14.24 -4.93
N VAL A 11 -5.06 -14.92 -5.62
CA VAL A 11 -5.61 -14.40 -6.87
C VAL A 11 -6.33 -13.09 -6.60
N GLY A 12 -6.02 -12.08 -7.38
CA GLY A 12 -6.64 -10.77 -7.26
C GLY A 12 -6.00 -9.86 -6.23
N THR A 13 -4.95 -10.33 -5.53
CA THR A 13 -4.28 -9.53 -4.50
C THR A 13 -2.81 -9.35 -4.84
N ALA A 14 -2.34 -8.11 -4.78
CA ALA A 14 -0.92 -7.80 -4.92
C ALA A 14 -0.45 -7.11 -3.65
N VAL A 15 0.76 -7.46 -3.21
CA VAL A 15 1.40 -6.78 -2.08
C VAL A 15 2.68 -6.15 -2.60
N ILE A 16 2.78 -4.83 -2.46
CA ILE A 16 3.99 -4.11 -2.80
C ILE A 16 4.69 -3.74 -1.50
N THR A 17 5.88 -4.29 -1.30
CA THR A 17 6.67 -4.08 -0.09
C THR A 17 7.72 -3.02 -0.34
N PHE A 18 7.72 -1.98 0.50
CA PHE A 18 8.67 -0.90 0.44
C PHE A 18 9.79 -1.18 1.44
N ARG A 19 11.03 -1.16 0.98
CA ARG A 19 12.19 -1.53 1.79
C ARG A 19 13.16 -0.38 1.90
N GLY A 20 13.73 -0.24 3.09
CA GLY A 20 14.78 0.73 3.30
C GLY A 20 14.34 2.16 3.06
N GLU A 21 15.21 2.93 2.43
CA GLU A 21 14.98 4.34 2.16
C GLU A 21 14.43 4.51 0.75
N HIS A 22 13.39 5.29 0.62
CA HIS A 22 12.66 5.42 -0.64
C HIS A 22 12.86 6.72 -1.38
N ASP A 23 13.85 7.50 -0.98
CA ASP A 23 14.18 8.74 -1.67
C ASP A 23 14.79 8.49 -3.05
N LEU A 24 15.26 7.27 -3.31
CA LEU A 24 15.92 6.93 -4.56
C LEU A 24 14.97 6.38 -5.61
N VAL A 25 13.71 6.13 -5.26
CA VAL A 25 12.76 5.60 -6.21
C VAL A 25 12.26 6.70 -7.11
N ALA A 26 12.39 6.53 -8.42
CA ALA A 26 11.90 7.50 -9.36
C ALA A 26 10.38 7.60 -9.24
N ARG A 27 9.89 8.83 -9.13
CA ARG A 27 8.48 9.11 -8.94
C ARG A 27 7.62 8.47 -10.02
N ASP A 28 8.02 8.65 -11.28
CA ASP A 28 7.22 8.16 -12.39
C ASP A 28 7.18 6.64 -12.46
N GLU A 29 8.29 5.99 -12.10
CA GLU A 29 8.33 4.54 -12.05
C GLU A 29 7.40 4.00 -10.98
N LEU A 30 7.40 4.62 -9.80
CA LEU A 30 6.53 4.18 -8.71
C LEU A 30 5.07 4.35 -9.08
N ARG A 31 4.71 5.49 -9.67
CA ARG A 31 3.33 5.74 -10.08
C ARG A 31 2.88 4.75 -11.15
N ALA A 32 3.74 4.49 -12.13
CA ALA A 32 3.40 3.54 -13.18
C ALA A 32 3.18 2.14 -12.61
N MET A 33 4.03 1.73 -11.67
CA MET A 33 3.89 0.43 -11.03
C MET A 33 2.58 0.32 -10.23
N LEU A 34 2.28 1.34 -9.43
CA LEU A 34 1.07 1.34 -8.63
C LEU A 34 -0.18 1.35 -9.51
N ASP A 35 -0.17 2.15 -10.57
CA ASP A 35 -1.30 2.21 -11.50
C ASP A 35 -1.56 0.84 -12.13
N LEU A 36 -0.49 0.15 -12.51
CA LEU A 36 -0.63 -1.17 -13.13
C LEU A 36 -1.18 -2.19 -12.13
N LEU A 37 -0.68 -2.18 -10.91
CA LEU A 37 -1.14 -3.11 -9.88
C LEU A 37 -2.62 -2.88 -9.56
N VAL A 38 -3.02 -1.63 -9.41
CA VAL A 38 -4.41 -1.27 -9.13
C VAL A 38 -5.31 -1.71 -10.28
N GLU A 39 -4.84 -1.55 -11.51
CA GLU A 39 -5.61 -1.92 -12.69
C GLU A 39 -5.86 -3.42 -12.79
N GLN A 40 -4.91 -4.22 -12.31
CA GLN A 40 -4.93 -5.67 -12.50
C GLN A 40 -5.40 -6.47 -11.28
N HIS A 41 -5.62 -5.83 -10.14
CA HIS A 41 -5.94 -6.55 -8.91
C HIS A 41 -7.10 -5.90 -8.18
N THR A 42 -7.89 -6.72 -7.48
CA THR A 42 -9.01 -6.21 -6.69
C THR A 42 -8.56 -5.60 -5.39
N LEU A 43 -7.41 -6.04 -4.87
CA LEU A 43 -6.82 -5.50 -3.66
C LEU A 43 -5.32 -5.30 -3.86
N VAL A 44 -4.84 -4.11 -3.57
CA VAL A 44 -3.40 -3.84 -3.52
C VAL A 44 -3.07 -3.41 -2.09
N VAL A 45 -2.08 -4.07 -1.50
CA VAL A 45 -1.59 -3.74 -0.17
C VAL A 45 -0.20 -3.14 -0.29
N ALA A 46 -0.03 -1.95 0.26
CA ALA A 46 1.29 -1.30 0.33
C ALA A 46 1.85 -1.57 1.72
N ASP A 47 2.89 -2.40 1.76
CA ASP A 47 3.47 -2.92 2.99
C ASP A 47 4.73 -2.14 3.35
N PHE A 48 4.69 -1.47 4.51
CA PHE A 48 5.80 -0.67 5.00
C PHE A 48 6.55 -1.31 6.18
N SER A 49 6.34 -2.60 6.41
CA SER A 49 6.99 -3.27 7.54
C SER A 49 8.52 -3.25 7.44
N GLU A 50 9.06 -3.17 6.24
CA GLU A 50 10.52 -3.15 6.02
C GLU A 50 11.05 -1.77 5.62
N ALA A 51 10.21 -0.76 5.62
CA ALA A 51 10.62 0.60 5.27
C ALA A 51 11.36 1.24 6.44
N LYS A 52 12.35 2.08 6.12
CA LYS A 52 13.10 2.82 7.14
C LYS A 52 12.67 4.28 7.21
N PHE A 53 12.19 4.82 6.11
CA PHE A 53 11.49 6.10 6.12
C PHE A 53 10.67 6.22 4.84
N VAL A 54 9.82 7.23 4.80
CA VAL A 54 8.97 7.47 3.63
C VAL A 54 8.97 8.98 3.36
N ASP A 55 9.06 9.35 2.09
CA ASP A 55 9.07 10.76 1.70
C ASP A 55 7.71 11.19 1.14
N SER A 56 7.57 12.49 0.91
CA SER A 56 6.31 13.05 0.44
C SER A 56 5.94 12.57 -0.96
N THR A 57 6.92 12.30 -1.80
CA THR A 57 6.67 11.76 -3.13
C THR A 57 5.96 10.41 -3.04
N THR A 58 6.45 9.53 -2.17
CA THR A 58 5.83 8.24 -1.94
C THR A 58 4.41 8.40 -1.38
N LEU A 59 4.24 9.29 -0.40
CA LEU A 59 2.91 9.52 0.19
C LEU A 59 1.91 9.99 -0.87
N HIS A 60 2.32 10.90 -1.74
CA HIS A 60 1.45 11.37 -2.82
C HIS A 60 1.10 10.25 -3.80
N ALA A 61 2.08 9.41 -4.12
CA ALA A 61 1.84 8.28 -5.03
C ALA A 61 0.81 7.32 -4.43
N LEU A 62 0.87 7.09 -3.12
CA LEU A 62 -0.10 6.23 -2.45
C LEU A 62 -1.51 6.81 -2.48
N LEU A 63 -1.63 8.11 -2.27
CA LEU A 63 -2.93 8.77 -2.36
C LEU A 63 -3.51 8.67 -3.77
N ASP A 64 -2.68 8.87 -4.78
CA ASP A 64 -3.11 8.74 -6.17
C ASP A 64 -3.54 7.31 -6.49
N ALA A 65 -2.82 6.32 -5.96
CA ALA A 65 -3.17 4.92 -6.16
C ALA A 65 -4.52 4.58 -5.51
N ASP A 66 -4.75 5.11 -4.32
CA ASP A 66 -6.03 4.90 -3.64
C ASP A 66 -7.17 5.49 -4.45
N MET A 67 -7.00 6.70 -4.97
CA MET A 67 -8.03 7.34 -5.78
C MET A 67 -8.29 6.54 -7.05
N ALA A 68 -7.24 6.04 -7.69
CA ALA A 68 -7.40 5.22 -8.89
C ALA A 68 -8.15 3.93 -8.58
N ALA A 69 -7.84 3.30 -7.44
CA ALA A 69 -8.52 2.09 -7.02
C ALA A 69 -10.00 2.35 -6.79
N ARG A 70 -10.32 3.42 -6.07
CA ARG A 70 -11.72 3.77 -5.80
C ARG A 70 -12.52 4.00 -7.07
N ARG A 71 -11.92 4.67 -8.05
CA ARG A 71 -12.59 4.91 -9.33
C ARG A 71 -12.91 3.64 -10.07
N GLN A 72 -12.15 2.57 -9.82
CA GLN A 72 -12.32 1.27 -10.49
C GLN A 72 -13.07 0.26 -9.63
N GLY A 73 -13.60 0.68 -8.47
CA GLY A 73 -14.29 -0.22 -7.56
C GLY A 73 -13.37 -1.22 -6.89
N ARG A 74 -12.11 -0.86 -6.72
CA ARG A 74 -11.09 -1.73 -6.13
C ARG A 74 -10.60 -1.16 -4.81
N LYS A 75 -9.77 -1.93 -4.11
CA LYS A 75 -9.28 -1.55 -2.79
C LYS A 75 -7.79 -1.36 -2.79
N PHE A 76 -7.36 -0.32 -2.10
CA PHE A 76 -5.95 -0.04 -1.84
C PHE A 76 -5.80 0.15 -0.34
N ARG A 77 -4.85 -0.55 0.27
CA ARG A 77 -4.72 -0.59 1.72
C ARG A 77 -3.26 -0.51 2.14
N LEU A 78 -3.01 0.21 3.23
CA LEU A 78 -1.66 0.28 3.81
C LEU A 78 -1.51 -0.77 4.89
N LEU A 79 -0.32 -1.33 5.00
CA LEU A 79 0.07 -2.17 6.11
C LEU A 79 1.16 -1.44 6.88
N LEU A 80 0.83 -1.00 8.11
CA LEU A 80 1.67 -0.13 8.91
C LEU A 80 2.23 -0.81 10.16
N ASP A 81 2.52 -2.09 10.09
CA ASP A 81 3.30 -2.78 11.10
C ASP A 81 4.77 -2.42 10.87
N THR A 82 5.17 -1.24 11.31
CA THR A 82 6.41 -0.63 10.90
C THR A 82 7.05 0.16 12.05
N GLN A 83 8.23 0.71 11.80
CA GLN A 83 8.96 1.50 12.78
C GLN A 83 8.23 2.80 13.11
N ALA A 84 8.47 3.30 14.32
CA ALA A 84 7.82 4.52 14.79
C ALA A 84 8.06 5.71 13.87
N ILE A 85 9.25 5.84 13.30
CA ILE A 85 9.57 6.98 12.43
C ILE A 85 8.74 6.95 11.14
N VAL A 86 8.52 5.77 10.59
CA VAL A 86 7.70 5.61 9.38
C VAL A 86 6.24 5.88 9.72
N ARG A 87 5.75 5.29 10.81
CA ARG A 87 4.38 5.52 11.25
C ARG A 87 4.12 7.00 11.52
N ALA A 88 5.07 7.69 12.14
CA ALA A 88 4.94 9.12 12.41
C ALA A 88 4.80 9.93 11.12
N ALA A 89 5.54 9.56 10.08
CA ALA A 89 5.42 10.25 8.79
C ALA A 89 4.01 10.13 8.23
N PHE A 90 3.41 8.95 8.33
CA PHE A 90 2.03 8.75 7.89
C PHE A 90 1.05 9.55 8.74
N GLU A 91 1.24 9.53 10.06
CA GLU A 91 0.34 10.25 10.97
C GLU A 91 0.42 11.76 10.78
N LEU A 92 1.63 12.28 10.70
CA LEU A 92 1.84 13.73 10.61
C LEU A 92 1.41 14.30 9.26
N SER A 93 1.48 13.51 8.21
CA SER A 93 1.08 13.98 6.87
C SER A 93 -0.43 14.02 6.69
N GLY A 94 -1.19 13.39 7.57
CA GLY A 94 -2.65 13.35 7.48
C GLY A 94 -3.18 12.32 6.49
N VAL A 95 -2.32 11.54 5.84
CA VAL A 95 -2.80 10.57 4.83
C VAL A 95 -3.66 9.47 5.44
N LEU A 96 -3.49 9.17 6.72
CA LEU A 96 -4.28 8.12 7.38
C LEU A 96 -5.75 8.49 7.52
N ASN A 97 -6.09 9.76 7.36
CA ASN A 97 -7.49 10.18 7.33
C ASN A 97 -8.16 9.84 6.02
N ARG A 98 -7.39 9.49 5.01
CA ARG A 98 -7.87 9.28 3.66
C ARG A 98 -7.64 7.85 3.15
N LEU A 99 -6.66 7.14 3.72
CA LEU A 99 -6.29 5.81 3.26
C LEU A 99 -6.74 4.76 4.26
N ASP A 100 -7.22 3.64 3.74
CA ASP A 100 -7.51 2.46 4.55
C ASP A 100 -6.18 1.85 5.00
N TYR A 101 -6.05 1.51 6.27
CA TYR A 101 -4.81 0.91 6.75
C TYR A 101 -5.08 -0.11 7.86
N THR A 102 -4.13 -1.02 8.02
CA THR A 102 -4.15 -2.01 9.09
C THR A 102 -2.77 -2.06 9.72
N ASN A 103 -2.70 -2.73 10.88
CA ASN A 103 -1.45 -2.86 11.62
C ASN A 103 -0.90 -4.29 11.58
N SER A 104 -1.51 -5.17 10.83
CA SER A 104 -0.99 -6.53 10.69
C SER A 104 -1.25 -7.06 9.29
N ARG A 105 -0.36 -7.94 8.84
CA ARG A 105 -0.51 -8.57 7.54
C ARG A 105 -1.78 -9.41 7.47
N ALA A 106 -2.11 -10.09 8.55
CA ALA A 106 -3.31 -10.92 8.59
C ALA A 106 -4.57 -10.07 8.34
N GLU A 107 -4.65 -8.90 8.99
CA GLU A 107 -5.76 -8.00 8.77
C GLU A 107 -5.79 -7.46 7.35
N ALA A 108 -4.61 -7.11 6.82
CA ALA A 108 -4.53 -6.53 5.49
C ALA A 108 -5.05 -7.49 4.43
N LEU A 109 -4.75 -8.78 4.57
CA LEU A 109 -5.13 -9.81 3.61
C LEU A 109 -6.43 -10.53 3.99
N GLY A 110 -6.65 -10.72 5.28
CA GLY A 110 -7.76 -11.52 5.77
C GLY A 110 -9.11 -10.88 5.63
N ASP A 111 -9.17 -9.58 5.59
CA ASP A 111 -10.44 -8.87 5.41
C ASP A 111 -11.15 -9.25 4.13
N GLU A 112 -10.40 -9.79 3.21
CA GLU A 112 -10.94 -10.15 1.92
C GLU A 112 -11.66 -11.49 1.97
N SER A 113 -11.41 -12.23 3.01
CA SER A 113 -12.18 -13.43 3.16
C SER A 113 -13.47 -13.03 3.78
N PRO A 114 -14.25 -13.19 3.59
CA PRO A 114 -15.19 -12.82 4.11
C PRO A 114 -16.17 -13.15 4.58
N ALA A 115 -16.25 -12.85 4.78
CA ALA A 115 -16.95 -12.96 5.16
C ALA A 115 -17.84 -13.62 5.26
N PRO A 116 -18.01 -13.92 5.41
CA PRO A 116 -18.56 -14.60 5.42
C PRO A 116 -19.75 -14.88 5.41
N PHE A 117 -19.91 -14.87 5.29
CA PHE A 117 -20.62 -15.06 5.18
C PHE A 117 -21.49 -15.37 5.45
N VAL A 118 -21.43 -15.32 5.60
CA VAL A 118 -22.15 -15.46 6.02
C VAL A 118 -23.26 -15.70 5.68
N TYR A 119 -23.48 -15.97 5.44
CA TYR A 119 -24.38 -16.14 5.18
C TYR A 119 -25.12 -16.54 5.43
#